data_13dfe22fbe246fa3f7d8802bcb6e90b5
#
_entry.id   13dfe22fbe246fa3f7d8802bcb6e90b5
#
_cell.length_a   1.000
_cell.length_b   1.000
_cell.length_c   1.000
_cell.angle_alpha   90.00
_cell.angle_beta   90.00
_cell.angle_gamma   90.00
#
_symmetry.space_group_name_H-M   'P 1'
#
loop_
_entity.id
_entity.type
_entity.pdbx_description
1 polymer ?
#
loop_
_entity_poly.entity_id
_entity_poly.type
_entity_poly.pdbx_seq_one_letter_code
_entity_poly.pdbx_strand_id
1 'polypeptide(L)'
;LKSQQPVRIAGRCTVFAESDMIHKQQMGHKIEDIIAGLCEALVRNYLNNVAKGKEILPPIVFQGGVAANAGMKAAFEKALNQEIIVPRHFPVMGALGAAWLAREYMQQNGNSTKFKGFRVAAEHFETYSFVCEGCSNLCEIVNIKGGDGKLVARWGGRCGKWEIL
;
A
#
# COMPACT_ATOMS: atom_id res chain seq x y z
N LEU A 1 5.47 -3.45 -25.33
CA LEU A 1 4.25 -2.69 -25.21
C LEU A 1 3.80 -2.21 -26.60
N LYS A 2 2.50 -2.30 -26.91
CA LYS A 2 1.99 -2.09 -28.28
C LYS A 2 1.78 -0.61 -28.65
N SER A 3 1.76 0.30 -27.69
CA SER A 3 1.53 1.73 -27.91
C SER A 3 2.67 2.38 -28.70
N GLN A 4 2.30 3.17 -29.69
CA GLN A 4 3.23 3.98 -30.48
C GLN A 4 3.12 5.48 -30.18
N GLN A 5 1.95 5.94 -29.76
CA GLN A 5 1.66 7.34 -29.48
C GLN A 5 0.80 7.49 -28.24
N PRO A 6 1.39 7.35 -27.03
CA PRO A 6 0.66 7.52 -25.79
C PRO A 6 -0.10 8.84 -25.74
N VAL A 7 -1.40 8.80 -25.42
CA VAL A 7 -2.22 10.02 -25.30
C VAL A 7 -2.01 10.68 -23.94
N ARG A 8 -2.05 12.00 -23.90
CA ARG A 8 -1.96 12.71 -22.64
C ARG A 8 -3.24 12.56 -21.83
N ILE A 9 -3.11 12.04 -20.60
CA ILE A 9 -4.20 11.87 -19.63
C ILE A 9 -3.92 12.75 -18.41
N ALA A 10 -4.98 13.33 -17.79
CA ALA A 10 -4.88 14.03 -16.52
C ALA A 10 -4.47 13.05 -15.39
N GLY A 11 -3.47 13.43 -14.59
CA GLY A 11 -2.85 12.52 -13.62
C GLY A 11 -3.11 12.85 -12.14
N ARG A 12 -4.03 13.77 -11.83
CA ARG A 12 -4.22 14.23 -10.45
C ARG A 12 -5.32 13.51 -9.68
N CYS A 13 -6.37 13.09 -10.35
CA CYS A 13 -7.54 12.49 -9.73
C CYS A 13 -8.09 11.43 -10.67
N THR A 14 -8.51 10.29 -10.12
CA THR A 14 -9.09 9.16 -10.87
C THR A 14 -10.30 9.59 -11.69
N VAL A 15 -11.17 10.44 -11.14
CA VAL A 15 -12.37 10.95 -11.83
C VAL A 15 -12.01 11.71 -13.11
N PHE A 16 -11.02 12.58 -13.04
CA PHE A 16 -10.55 13.32 -14.23
C PHE A 16 -9.82 12.41 -15.21
N ALA A 17 -9.05 11.46 -14.73
CA ALA A 17 -8.38 10.46 -15.58
C ALA A 17 -9.40 9.61 -16.34
N GLU A 18 -10.48 9.19 -15.69
CA GLU A 18 -11.58 8.44 -16.30
C GLU A 18 -12.30 9.27 -17.36
N SER A 19 -12.65 10.53 -17.06
CA SER A 19 -13.28 11.44 -18.02
C SER A 19 -12.40 11.68 -19.24
N ASP A 20 -11.09 11.90 -19.04
CA ASP A 20 -10.13 12.04 -20.13
C ASP A 20 -10.02 10.78 -20.97
N MET A 21 -9.97 9.60 -20.33
CA MET A 21 -9.92 8.31 -21.00
C MET A 21 -11.13 8.13 -21.93
N ILE A 22 -12.34 8.37 -21.42
CA ILE A 22 -13.58 8.28 -22.19
C ILE A 22 -13.54 9.26 -23.38
N HIS A 23 -13.13 10.50 -23.14
CA HIS A 23 -13.01 11.49 -24.19
C HIS A 23 -12.01 11.07 -25.28
N LYS A 24 -10.85 10.56 -24.92
CA LYS A 24 -9.86 10.06 -25.87
C LYS A 24 -10.38 8.87 -26.66
N GLN A 25 -11.15 7.99 -26.03
CA GLN A 25 -11.80 6.88 -26.72
C GLN A 25 -12.83 7.38 -27.74
N GLN A 26 -13.65 8.37 -27.39
CA GLN A 26 -14.61 8.99 -28.31
C GLN A 26 -13.93 9.72 -29.50
N MET A 27 -12.72 10.25 -29.30
CA MET A 27 -11.91 10.82 -30.38
C MET A 27 -11.25 9.76 -31.29
N GLY A 28 -11.47 8.45 -31.04
CA GLY A 28 -10.94 7.37 -31.86
C GLY A 28 -9.48 7.00 -31.59
N HIS A 29 -8.89 7.41 -30.45
CA HIS A 29 -7.56 6.94 -30.06
C HIS A 29 -7.57 5.45 -29.77
N LYS A 30 -6.47 4.77 -30.09
CA LYS A 30 -6.31 3.35 -29.85
C LYS A 30 -6.21 3.06 -28.35
N ILE A 31 -6.77 1.93 -27.92
CA ILE A 31 -6.81 1.55 -26.50
C ILE A 31 -5.41 1.40 -25.90
N GLU A 32 -4.47 0.88 -26.66
CA GLU A 32 -3.08 0.76 -26.22
C GLU A 32 -2.40 2.11 -25.96
N ASP A 33 -2.75 3.16 -26.72
CA ASP A 33 -2.22 4.52 -26.55
C ASP A 33 -2.87 5.19 -25.34
N ILE A 34 -4.14 4.91 -25.07
CA ILE A 34 -4.86 5.39 -23.89
C ILE A 34 -4.28 4.73 -22.62
N ILE A 35 -4.09 3.40 -22.62
CA ILE A 35 -3.50 2.67 -21.49
C ILE A 35 -2.06 3.15 -21.20
N ALA A 36 -1.25 3.34 -22.23
CA ALA A 36 0.09 3.88 -22.06
C ALA A 36 0.06 5.29 -21.47
N GLY A 37 -0.87 6.13 -21.93
CA GLY A 37 -1.09 7.47 -21.39
C GLY A 37 -1.49 7.49 -19.91
N LEU A 38 -2.31 6.52 -19.48
CA LEU A 38 -2.66 6.33 -18.05
C LEU A 38 -1.42 5.97 -17.22
N CYS A 39 -0.59 5.05 -17.70
CA CYS A 39 0.66 4.68 -17.02
C CYS A 39 1.60 5.89 -16.89
N GLU A 40 1.80 6.64 -17.96
CA GLU A 40 2.61 7.86 -17.94
C GLU A 40 2.03 8.95 -17.01
N ALA A 41 0.71 9.10 -16.96
CA ALA A 41 0.05 10.03 -16.06
C ALA A 41 0.29 9.67 -14.59
N LEU A 42 0.20 8.39 -14.24
CA LEU A 42 0.44 7.91 -12.88
C LEU A 42 1.90 8.08 -12.48
N VAL A 43 2.84 7.79 -13.38
CA VAL A 43 4.28 8.01 -13.13
C VAL A 43 4.57 9.51 -12.92
N ARG A 44 4.03 10.39 -13.76
CA ARG A 44 4.17 11.86 -13.56
C ARG A 44 3.64 12.27 -12.20
N ASN A 45 2.47 11.76 -11.81
CA ASN A 45 1.88 12.08 -10.51
C ASN A 45 2.78 11.62 -9.36
N TYR A 46 3.30 10.40 -9.43
CA TYR A 46 4.22 9.85 -8.43
C TYR A 46 5.51 10.71 -8.31
N LEU A 47 6.15 10.98 -9.44
CA LEU A 47 7.42 11.74 -9.47
C LEU A 47 7.23 13.17 -8.95
N ASN A 48 6.11 13.82 -9.28
CA ASN A 48 5.83 15.20 -8.89
C ASN A 48 5.36 15.37 -7.44
N ASN A 49 4.81 14.33 -6.81
CA ASN A 49 4.25 14.44 -5.47
C ASN A 49 5.03 13.62 -4.44
N VAL A 50 5.33 12.35 -4.73
CA VAL A 50 5.98 11.44 -3.78
C VAL A 50 7.50 11.54 -3.85
N ALA A 51 8.04 11.59 -5.05
CA ALA A 51 9.49 11.67 -5.29
C ALA A 51 10.02 13.11 -5.39
N LYS A 52 9.14 14.11 -5.30
CA LYS A 52 9.53 15.53 -5.42
C LYS A 52 10.64 15.89 -4.42
N GLY A 53 11.72 16.45 -4.94
CA GLY A 53 12.87 16.87 -4.13
C GLY A 53 13.75 15.74 -3.62
N LYS A 54 13.51 14.50 -4.06
CA LYS A 54 14.35 13.35 -3.75
C LYS A 54 15.20 12.99 -4.96
N GLU A 55 16.45 12.66 -4.72
CA GLU A 55 17.33 12.10 -5.73
C GLU A 55 17.02 10.62 -5.93
N ILE A 56 16.78 10.21 -7.18
CA ILE A 56 16.51 8.82 -7.53
C ILE A 56 17.77 8.27 -8.19
N LEU A 57 18.51 7.46 -7.44
CA LEU A 57 19.78 6.88 -7.86
C LEU A 57 19.62 5.40 -8.25
N PRO A 58 20.34 4.94 -9.30
CA PRO A 58 20.41 3.51 -9.60
C PRO A 58 21.22 2.74 -8.51
N PRO A 59 20.93 1.45 -8.27
CA PRO A 59 19.87 0.66 -8.93
C PRO A 59 18.47 1.03 -8.43
N ILE A 60 17.52 1.20 -9.37
CA ILE A 60 16.14 1.56 -9.04
C ILE A 60 15.31 0.28 -8.97
N VAL A 61 14.73 0.02 -7.79
CA VAL A 61 13.91 -1.17 -7.53
C VAL A 61 12.45 -0.78 -7.43
N PHE A 62 11.59 -1.41 -8.25
CA PHE A 62 10.15 -1.24 -8.23
C PHE A 62 9.47 -2.46 -7.60
N GLN A 63 8.80 -2.27 -6.48
CA GLN A 63 8.19 -3.34 -5.70
C GLN A 63 6.75 -3.00 -5.29
N GLY A 64 6.03 -4.00 -4.77
CA GLY A 64 4.61 -3.91 -4.45
C GLY A 64 3.73 -4.39 -5.61
N GLY A 65 2.42 -4.50 -5.39
CA GLY A 65 1.48 -5.08 -6.37
C GLY A 65 1.47 -4.37 -7.73
N VAL A 66 1.69 -3.05 -7.77
CA VAL A 66 1.72 -2.26 -9.01
C VAL A 66 2.91 -2.63 -9.91
N ALA A 67 3.98 -3.20 -9.35
CA ALA A 67 5.13 -3.65 -10.13
C ALA A 67 4.84 -4.85 -11.06
N ALA A 68 3.69 -5.52 -10.88
CA ALA A 68 3.17 -6.52 -11.83
C ALA A 68 2.77 -5.91 -13.19
N ASN A 69 2.53 -4.59 -13.24
CA ASN A 69 2.10 -3.91 -14.44
C ASN A 69 3.32 -3.52 -15.29
N ALA A 70 3.55 -4.26 -16.37
CA ALA A 70 4.66 -4.00 -17.31
C ALA A 70 4.59 -2.59 -17.95
N GLY A 71 3.38 -2.02 -18.12
CA GLY A 71 3.20 -0.66 -18.61
C GLY A 71 3.71 0.39 -17.62
N MET A 72 3.53 0.14 -16.33
CA MET A 72 4.08 1.02 -15.28
C MET A 72 5.60 0.96 -15.23
N LYS A 73 6.19 -0.26 -15.32
CA LYS A 73 7.65 -0.41 -15.43
C LYS A 73 8.20 0.41 -16.59
N ALA A 74 7.66 0.21 -17.79
CA ALA A 74 8.12 0.92 -18.98
C ALA A 74 7.92 2.44 -18.89
N ALA A 75 6.83 2.90 -18.29
CA ALA A 75 6.59 4.33 -18.08
C ALA A 75 7.61 4.96 -17.10
N PHE A 76 8.01 4.25 -16.04
CA PHE A 76 9.08 4.69 -15.15
C PHE A 76 10.43 4.71 -15.86
N GLU A 77 10.78 3.64 -16.60
CA GLU A 77 12.03 3.57 -17.37
C GLU A 77 12.14 4.74 -18.36
N LYS A 78 11.05 5.05 -19.07
CA LYS A 78 10.98 6.19 -19.97
C LYS A 78 11.15 7.53 -19.24
N ALA A 79 10.47 7.71 -18.12
CA ALA A 79 10.48 8.98 -17.39
C ALA A 79 11.81 9.27 -16.70
N LEU A 80 12.49 8.23 -16.22
CA LEU A 80 13.76 8.35 -15.49
C LEU A 80 14.98 8.16 -16.39
N ASN A 81 14.79 7.66 -17.61
CA ASN A 81 15.86 7.23 -18.51
C ASN A 81 16.85 6.25 -17.83
N GLN A 82 16.31 5.34 -17.02
CA GLN A 82 17.05 4.37 -16.23
C GLN A 82 16.33 3.02 -16.25
N GLU A 83 17.09 1.95 -16.08
CA GLU A 83 16.53 0.61 -15.94
C GLU A 83 15.81 0.47 -14.59
N ILE A 84 14.64 -0.17 -14.60
CA ILE A 84 13.85 -0.47 -13.42
C ILE A 84 13.90 -1.98 -13.14
N ILE A 85 14.42 -2.33 -11.97
CA ILE A 85 14.50 -3.72 -11.51
C ILE A 85 13.20 -4.08 -10.78
N VAL A 86 12.50 -5.12 -11.25
CA VAL A 86 11.36 -5.71 -10.55
C VAL A 86 11.84 -7.03 -9.94
N PRO A 87 12.01 -7.14 -8.61
CA PRO A 87 12.53 -8.33 -7.98
C PRO A 87 11.51 -9.48 -8.02
N ARG A 88 11.99 -10.72 -7.97
CA ARG A 88 11.15 -11.93 -8.04
C ARG A 88 9.99 -11.91 -7.02
N HIS A 89 10.24 -11.41 -5.83
CA HIS A 89 9.27 -11.36 -4.73
C HIS A 89 8.61 -9.99 -4.55
N PHE A 90 8.51 -9.21 -5.62
CA PHE A 90 7.99 -7.84 -5.60
C PHE A 90 6.65 -7.68 -4.86
N PRO A 91 5.69 -8.64 -4.86
CA PRO A 91 4.41 -8.44 -4.19
C PRO A 91 4.52 -8.46 -2.66
N VAL A 92 5.55 -9.13 -2.12
CA VAL A 92 5.72 -9.37 -0.68
C VAL A 92 6.99 -8.78 -0.09
N MET A 93 7.69 -7.91 -0.82
CA MET A 93 8.95 -7.30 -0.36
C MET A 93 8.81 -6.54 0.96
N GLY A 94 7.67 -5.86 1.17
CA GLY A 94 7.40 -5.19 2.44
C GLY A 94 7.32 -6.16 3.63
N ALA A 95 6.66 -7.30 3.44
CA ALA A 95 6.59 -8.35 4.47
C ALA A 95 7.96 -9.00 4.74
N LEU A 96 8.75 -9.23 3.69
CA LEU A 96 10.12 -9.73 3.83
C LEU A 96 11.01 -8.74 4.59
N GLY A 97 10.92 -7.45 4.27
CA GLY A 97 11.64 -6.39 4.97
C GLY A 97 11.24 -6.29 6.44
N ALA A 98 9.95 -6.32 6.74
CA ALA A 98 9.45 -6.30 8.11
C ALA A 98 9.92 -7.53 8.92
N ALA A 99 9.89 -8.72 8.32
CA ALA A 99 10.40 -9.93 8.97
C ALA A 99 11.91 -9.87 9.23
N TRP A 100 12.67 -9.29 8.30
CA TRP A 100 14.11 -9.07 8.47
C TRP A 100 14.42 -8.10 9.62
N LEU A 101 13.76 -6.95 9.63
CA LEU A 101 13.91 -5.95 10.70
C LEU A 101 13.51 -6.52 12.07
N ALA A 102 12.43 -7.30 12.14
CA ALA A 102 12.03 -7.97 13.37
C ALA A 102 13.11 -8.96 13.85
N ARG A 103 13.70 -9.73 12.94
CA ARG A 103 14.81 -10.65 13.26
C ARG A 103 16.01 -9.89 13.80
N GLU A 104 16.44 -8.83 13.14
CA GLU A 104 17.59 -8.00 13.61
C GLU A 104 17.31 -7.40 14.98
N TYR A 105 16.12 -6.86 15.20
CA TYR A 105 15.72 -6.33 16.51
C TYR A 105 15.80 -7.39 17.61
N MET A 106 15.31 -8.59 17.36
CA MET A 106 15.35 -9.70 18.33
C MET A 106 16.78 -10.16 18.62
N GLN A 107 17.65 -10.20 17.59
CA GLN A 107 19.06 -10.57 17.76
C GLN A 107 19.84 -9.54 18.60
N GLN A 108 19.57 -8.26 18.39
CA GLN A 108 20.26 -7.17 19.11
C GLN A 108 19.78 -7.00 20.55
N ASN A 109 18.51 -7.23 20.82
CA ASN A 109 17.92 -6.96 22.13
C ASN A 109 17.77 -8.19 23.01
N GLY A 110 18.08 -9.40 22.53
CA GLY A 110 18.03 -10.66 23.29
C GLY A 110 16.67 -11.01 23.89
N ASN A 111 15.60 -10.36 23.44
CA ASN A 111 14.27 -10.52 24.00
C ASN A 111 13.54 -11.74 23.41
N SER A 112 12.71 -12.38 24.23
CA SER A 112 11.79 -13.40 23.75
C SER A 112 10.62 -12.75 23.00
N THR A 113 10.21 -13.35 21.89
CA THR A 113 9.03 -12.88 21.15
C THR A 113 7.74 -13.17 21.92
N LYS A 114 6.77 -12.25 21.86
CA LYS A 114 5.38 -12.47 22.31
C LYS A 114 4.50 -13.13 21.23
N PHE A 115 5.10 -13.52 20.10
CA PHE A 115 4.36 -14.14 19.01
C PHE A 115 3.74 -15.47 19.46
N LYS A 116 2.42 -15.56 19.36
CA LYS A 116 1.63 -16.72 19.82
C LYS A 116 1.64 -17.91 18.84
N GLY A 117 2.34 -17.79 17.73
CA GLY A 117 2.38 -18.81 16.66
C GLY A 117 1.23 -18.69 15.68
N PHE A 118 1.35 -19.42 14.56
CA PHE A 118 0.34 -19.39 13.48
C PHE A 118 -0.98 -20.08 13.87
N ARG A 119 -1.01 -20.89 14.93
CA ARG A 119 -2.23 -21.55 15.41
C ARG A 119 -3.31 -20.55 15.84
N VAL A 120 -2.90 -19.35 16.24
CA VAL A 120 -3.84 -18.29 16.63
C VAL A 120 -4.83 -17.93 15.50
N ALA A 121 -4.44 -18.14 14.24
CA ALA A 121 -5.32 -17.89 13.08
C ALA A 121 -6.49 -18.90 12.97
N ALA A 122 -6.40 -20.04 13.65
CA ALA A 122 -7.46 -21.05 13.70
C ALA A 122 -8.33 -20.93 14.95
N GLU A 123 -7.98 -20.03 15.89
CA GLU A 123 -8.77 -19.78 17.09
C GLU A 123 -10.01 -18.94 16.75
N HIS A 124 -11.09 -19.18 17.50
CA HIS A 124 -12.29 -18.37 17.37
C HIS A 124 -12.16 -17.11 18.21
N PHE A 125 -12.39 -15.98 17.57
CA PHE A 125 -12.41 -14.66 18.24
C PHE A 125 -13.77 -13.99 18.06
N GLU A 126 -14.29 -13.44 19.14
CA GLU A 126 -15.51 -12.63 19.13
C GLU A 126 -15.17 -11.16 19.29
N THR A 127 -15.75 -10.33 18.46
CA THR A 127 -15.60 -8.87 18.55
C THR A 127 -16.90 -8.25 19.04
N TYR A 128 -16.79 -7.30 19.97
CA TYR A 128 -17.90 -6.46 20.38
C TYR A 128 -17.40 -5.05 20.71
N SER A 129 -18.25 -4.06 20.55
CA SER A 129 -17.92 -2.68 20.89
C SER A 129 -18.91 -2.07 21.87
N PHE A 130 -18.48 -1.03 22.55
CA PHE A 130 -19.32 -0.15 23.36
C PHE A 130 -18.84 1.29 23.25
N VAL A 131 -19.74 2.24 23.51
CA VAL A 131 -19.39 3.66 23.53
C VAL A 131 -18.90 4.03 24.95
N CYS A 132 -17.73 4.64 25.03
CA CYS A 132 -17.21 5.18 26.29
C CYS A 132 -17.89 6.51 26.62
N GLU A 133 -18.59 6.57 27.73
CA GLU A 133 -19.29 7.78 28.20
C GLU A 133 -18.43 8.63 29.14
N GLY A 134 -17.14 8.39 29.24
CA GLY A 134 -16.22 9.05 30.16
C GLY A 134 -15.92 10.51 29.83
N CYS A 135 -16.20 10.98 28.62
CA CYS A 135 -16.04 12.37 28.17
C CYS A 135 -16.82 12.62 26.88
N SER A 136 -16.84 13.88 26.44
CA SER A 136 -17.56 14.31 25.21
C SER A 136 -17.07 13.68 23.91
N ASN A 137 -15.92 12.99 23.89
CA ASN A 137 -15.43 12.30 22.69
C ASN A 137 -16.26 11.06 22.34
N LEU A 138 -17.01 10.46 23.29
CA LEU A 138 -17.87 9.29 23.07
C LEU A 138 -17.20 8.21 22.19
N CYS A 139 -15.96 7.86 22.54
CA CYS A 139 -15.15 6.92 21.73
C CYS A 139 -15.82 5.55 21.68
N GLU A 140 -15.86 4.94 20.49
CA GLU A 140 -16.19 3.54 20.34
C GLU A 140 -14.99 2.68 20.77
N ILE A 141 -15.20 1.81 21.74
CA ILE A 141 -14.19 0.90 22.29
C ILE A 141 -14.45 -0.49 21.74
N VAL A 142 -13.49 -0.99 20.96
CA VAL A 142 -13.57 -2.32 20.37
C VAL A 142 -12.85 -3.32 21.27
N ASN A 143 -13.47 -4.46 21.49
CA ASN A 143 -12.94 -5.56 22.27
C ASN A 143 -12.84 -6.82 21.43
N ILE A 144 -11.80 -7.61 21.66
CA ILE A 144 -11.68 -8.98 21.15
C ILE A 144 -11.61 -9.94 22.33
N LYS A 145 -12.51 -10.93 22.33
CA LYS A 145 -12.46 -12.08 23.24
C LYS A 145 -11.95 -13.30 22.49
N GLY A 146 -11.12 -14.10 23.15
CA GLY A 146 -10.76 -15.42 22.68
C GLY A 146 -11.88 -16.43 22.89
N GLY A 147 -11.74 -17.63 22.31
CA GLY A 147 -12.69 -18.72 22.48
C GLY A 147 -12.90 -19.19 23.92
N ASP A 148 -12.00 -18.85 24.84
CA ASP A 148 -12.11 -19.05 26.29
C ASP A 148 -12.90 -17.93 27.02
N GLY A 149 -13.45 -16.96 26.27
CA GLY A 149 -14.19 -15.81 26.76
C GLY A 149 -13.34 -14.69 27.38
N LYS A 150 -12.01 -14.85 27.45
CA LYS A 150 -11.11 -13.85 27.99
C LYS A 150 -10.88 -12.71 27.00
N LEU A 151 -10.74 -11.49 27.53
CA LEU A 151 -10.37 -10.33 26.76
C LEU A 151 -8.92 -10.45 26.29
N VAL A 152 -8.73 -10.49 24.97
CA VAL A 152 -7.41 -10.62 24.32
C VAL A 152 -6.83 -9.26 23.96
N ALA A 153 -7.69 -8.36 23.44
CA ALA A 153 -7.29 -7.01 23.06
C ALA A 153 -8.44 -6.03 23.21
N ARG A 154 -8.10 -4.75 23.43
CA ARG A 154 -9.05 -3.64 23.51
C ARG A 154 -8.39 -2.37 23.03
N TRP A 155 -9.09 -1.59 22.19
CA TRP A 155 -8.59 -0.31 21.68
C TRP A 155 -9.75 0.60 21.26
N GLY A 156 -9.43 1.79 20.71
CA GLY A 156 -10.37 2.77 20.16
C GLY A 156 -10.53 4.03 21.01
N GLY A 157 -9.98 4.05 22.23
CA GLY A 157 -9.99 5.23 23.09
C GLY A 157 -8.90 6.23 22.71
N ARG A 158 -9.24 7.52 22.56
CA ARG A 158 -8.25 8.59 22.29
C ARG A 158 -7.31 8.89 23.46
N CYS A 159 -7.71 8.53 24.69
CA CYS A 159 -6.96 8.82 25.91
C CYS A 159 -6.13 7.63 26.42
N GLY A 160 -6.09 6.50 25.72
CA GLY A 160 -5.38 5.29 26.12
C GLY A 160 -5.97 4.52 27.33
N LYS A 161 -7.03 5.04 27.97
CA LYS A 161 -7.62 4.44 29.18
C LYS A 161 -8.04 2.98 29.02
N TRP A 162 -8.45 2.61 27.81
CA TRP A 162 -9.03 1.31 27.51
C TRP A 162 -8.08 0.36 26.79
N GLU A 163 -6.88 0.77 26.44
CA GLU A 163 -5.95 -0.02 25.63
C GLU A 163 -5.41 -1.21 26.42
N ILE A 164 -5.61 -2.40 25.85
CA ILE A 164 -5.00 -3.67 26.25
C ILE A 164 -4.49 -4.33 24.98
N LEU A 165 -3.18 -4.44 24.86
CA LEU A 165 -2.46 -5.01 23.72
C LEU A 165 -1.63 -6.22 24.14
#